data_25a34d4fa00da7df630a13738aaad975
#
_entry.id   25a34d4fa00da7df630a13738aaad975
#
_cell.length_a   1.000
_cell.length_b   1.000
_cell.length_c   1.000
_cell.angle_alpha   90.00
_cell.angle_beta   90.00
_cell.angle_gamma   90.00
#
_symmetry.space_group_name_H-M   'P 1'
#
loop_
_entity.id
_entity.type
_entity.pdbx_description
1 polymer ?
#
loop_
_entity_poly.entity_id
_entity_poly.type
_entity_poly.pdbx_seq_one_letter_code
_entity_poly.pdbx_strand_id
1 'polypeptide(L)'
;MKRVVSRNAFVRIVRFHEYGPCYLVSALACAFVARYPVDGRILTVLLFVAVSSIFGFVINDIADAELDRKAGKLRNPVASGDLSVAAAWALVLILLGGAALSIYLLSFLNRLLGILVIMLLGGYSLGLRAKARPGLDVVCHASWNAIYGVMAYSVYHPIDFVGAGFSGMLFLLSILAELVNGIRDHDSDRGMIRTTVTWLGKKRALKVCVVLLFLVLVLFVSVVLVGGLPWVLLLFSPSIIFLVTPITNALRYEQKEQDLMPTFVNRGTIIGLLLLVTYLAVKIAGTG
;
A
#
# COMPACT_ATOMS: atom_id res chain seq x y z
N MET A 1 30.72 22.29 -8.85
CA MET A 1 29.57 22.96 -8.21
C MET A 1 28.82 21.94 -7.36
N LYS A 2 28.84 22.03 -6.02
CA LYS A 2 28.02 21.19 -5.15
C LYS A 2 26.56 21.67 -5.32
N ARG A 3 25.71 20.94 -6.05
CA ARG A 3 24.27 21.19 -6.04
C ARG A 3 23.77 21.03 -4.61
N VAL A 4 23.28 22.12 -4.02
CA VAL A 4 22.59 22.08 -2.74
C VAL A 4 21.36 21.18 -2.95
N VAL A 5 21.32 20.05 -2.22
CA VAL A 5 20.17 19.15 -2.23
C VAL A 5 18.93 19.99 -1.84
N SER A 6 17.99 20.17 -2.74
CA SER A 6 16.81 20.97 -2.44
C SER A 6 15.98 20.25 -1.37
N ARG A 7 15.42 20.97 -0.40
CA ARG A 7 14.48 20.43 0.60
C ARG A 7 13.40 19.56 -0.05
N ASN A 8 12.97 19.91 -1.26
CA ASN A 8 12.01 19.16 -2.05
C ASN A 8 12.50 17.77 -2.50
N ALA A 9 13.81 17.52 -2.63
CA ALA A 9 14.33 16.23 -3.06
C ALA A 9 14.06 15.12 -2.04
N PHE A 10 14.23 15.41 -0.73
CA PHE A 10 13.92 14.46 0.34
C PHE A 10 12.42 14.17 0.43
N VAL A 11 11.56 15.18 0.31
CA VAL A 11 10.10 14.98 0.31
C VAL A 11 9.68 14.11 -0.86
N ARG A 12 10.29 14.33 -2.05
CA ARG A 12 9.98 13.57 -3.26
C ARG A 12 10.44 12.11 -3.18
N ILE A 13 11.59 11.80 -2.56
CA ILE A 13 12.05 10.42 -2.46
C ILE A 13 11.33 9.63 -1.36
N VAL A 14 10.96 10.29 -0.26
CA VAL A 14 10.25 9.66 0.86
C VAL A 14 8.82 9.29 0.48
N ARG A 15 8.12 10.12 -0.30
CA ARG A 15 6.72 9.93 -0.78
C ARG A 15 5.72 9.50 0.30
N PHE A 16 6.07 9.60 1.56
CA PHE A 16 5.25 9.11 2.66
C PHE A 16 3.85 9.75 2.68
N HIS A 17 3.78 11.05 2.33
CA HIS A 17 2.51 11.79 2.27
C HIS A 17 1.52 11.24 1.22
N GLU A 18 1.99 10.46 0.23
CA GLU A 18 1.13 9.94 -0.83
C GLU A 18 0.45 8.62 -0.43
N TYR A 19 1.19 7.70 0.19
CA TYR A 19 0.72 6.34 0.48
C TYR A 19 0.84 5.95 1.96
N GLY A 20 1.75 6.60 2.71
CA GLY A 20 2.00 6.30 4.11
C GLY A 20 0.75 6.37 5.00
N PRO A 21 -0.10 7.40 4.88
CA PRO A 21 -1.34 7.47 5.65
C PRO A 21 -2.26 6.27 5.42
N CYS A 22 -2.37 5.80 4.16
CA CYS A 22 -3.19 4.63 3.83
C CYS A 22 -2.67 3.36 4.52
N TYR A 23 -1.35 3.12 4.48
CA TYR A 23 -0.75 1.96 5.15
C TYR A 23 -0.91 2.02 6.67
N LEU A 24 -0.71 3.19 7.28
CA LEU A 24 -0.89 3.36 8.72
C LEU A 24 -2.35 3.18 9.16
N VAL A 25 -3.30 3.77 8.44
CA VAL A 25 -4.74 3.61 8.72
C VAL A 25 -5.14 2.16 8.58
N SER A 26 -4.66 1.46 7.55
CA SER A 26 -4.95 0.03 7.34
C SER A 26 -4.43 -0.84 8.49
N ALA A 27 -3.18 -0.61 8.92
CA ALA A 27 -2.59 -1.33 10.05
C ALA A 27 -3.33 -1.03 11.36
N LEU A 28 -3.65 0.24 11.63
CA LEU A 28 -4.45 0.63 12.80
C LEU A 28 -5.83 -0.01 12.80
N ALA A 29 -6.52 -0.06 11.67
CA ALA A 29 -7.82 -0.70 11.56
C ALA A 29 -7.74 -2.19 11.94
N CYS A 30 -6.73 -2.92 11.46
CA CYS A 30 -6.50 -4.31 11.84
C CYS A 30 -6.23 -4.46 13.35
N ALA A 31 -5.42 -3.57 13.93
CA ALA A 31 -5.13 -3.59 15.36
C ALA A 31 -6.38 -3.33 16.22
N PHE A 32 -7.19 -2.32 15.87
CA PHE A 32 -8.43 -2.00 16.59
C PHE A 32 -9.47 -3.10 16.52
N VAL A 33 -9.56 -3.80 15.38
CA VAL A 33 -10.45 -4.95 15.22
C VAL A 33 -9.98 -6.13 16.07
N ALA A 34 -8.65 -6.34 16.19
CA ALA A 34 -8.08 -7.38 17.05
C ALA A 34 -8.32 -7.09 18.54
N ARG A 35 -8.22 -5.82 18.94
CA ARG A 35 -8.39 -5.40 20.32
C ARG A 35 -8.76 -3.93 20.42
N TYR A 36 -9.70 -3.63 21.28
CA TYR A 36 -10.01 -2.26 21.69
C TYR A 36 -10.11 -2.19 23.24
N PRO A 37 -9.46 -1.22 23.90
CA PRO A 37 -8.54 -0.23 23.32
C PRO A 37 -7.16 -0.84 22.95
N VAL A 38 -6.49 -0.25 21.97
CA VAL A 38 -5.11 -0.59 21.64
C VAL A 38 -4.16 0.08 22.65
N ASP A 39 -2.98 -0.50 22.84
CA ASP A 39 -1.93 0.04 23.69
C ASP A 39 -0.65 0.37 22.90
N GLY A 40 0.42 0.79 23.60
CA GLY A 40 1.66 1.24 22.98
C GLY A 40 2.38 0.19 22.11
N ARG A 41 2.04 -1.11 22.20
CA ARG A 41 2.66 -2.17 21.40
C ARG A 41 2.47 -1.97 19.90
N ILE A 42 1.34 -1.37 19.49
CA ILE A 42 1.09 -1.07 18.07
C ILE A 42 2.08 -0.04 17.50
N LEU A 43 2.62 0.86 18.33
CA LEU A 43 3.53 1.91 17.87
C LEU A 43 4.77 1.34 17.17
N THR A 44 5.28 0.20 17.65
CA THR A 44 6.44 -0.46 17.02
C THR A 44 6.08 -1.00 15.63
N VAL A 45 4.88 -1.57 15.46
CA VAL A 45 4.40 -2.01 14.13
C VAL A 45 4.21 -0.81 13.21
N LEU A 46 3.58 0.27 13.69
CA LEU A 46 3.37 1.49 12.88
C LEU A 46 4.70 2.14 12.48
N LEU A 47 5.69 2.16 13.37
CA LEU A 47 7.04 2.62 13.04
C LEU A 47 7.66 1.75 11.94
N PHE A 48 7.55 0.41 12.08
CA PHE A 48 8.02 -0.51 11.05
C PHE A 48 7.32 -0.28 9.71
N VAL A 49 6.00 -0.14 9.70
CA VAL A 49 5.20 0.16 8.48
C VAL A 49 5.69 1.45 7.82
N ALA A 50 5.87 2.52 8.61
CA ALA A 50 6.35 3.80 8.09
C ALA A 50 7.76 3.68 7.49
N VAL A 51 8.70 3.13 8.24
CA VAL A 51 10.12 3.02 7.82
C VAL A 51 10.27 2.10 6.61
N SER A 52 9.60 0.93 6.61
CA SER A 52 9.71 -0.03 5.51
C SER A 52 9.02 0.46 4.24
N SER A 53 7.91 1.19 4.34
CA SER A 53 7.27 1.79 3.16
C SER A 53 8.16 2.85 2.51
N ILE A 54 8.80 3.71 3.31
CA ILE A 54 9.78 4.69 2.81
C ILE A 54 10.97 3.97 2.15
N PHE A 55 11.49 2.91 2.78
CA PHE A 55 12.54 2.07 2.21
C PHE A 55 12.16 1.56 0.81
N GLY A 56 10.92 1.06 0.65
CA GLY A 56 10.41 0.58 -0.64
C GLY A 56 10.44 1.67 -1.73
N PHE A 57 10.03 2.90 -1.40
CA PHE A 57 10.07 4.03 -2.36
C PHE A 57 11.49 4.43 -2.73
N VAL A 58 12.39 4.54 -1.74
CA VAL A 58 13.78 4.93 -1.98
C VAL A 58 14.50 3.91 -2.86
N ILE A 59 14.35 2.61 -2.57
CA ILE A 59 14.91 1.52 -3.39
C ILE A 59 14.35 1.54 -4.80
N ASN A 60 13.05 1.80 -4.96
CA ASN A 60 12.42 1.90 -6.27
C ASN A 60 12.99 3.07 -7.09
N ASP A 61 13.13 4.24 -6.48
CA ASP A 61 13.67 5.42 -7.15
C ASP A 61 15.16 5.23 -7.55
N ILE A 62 15.96 4.54 -6.73
CA ILE A 62 17.34 4.18 -7.10
C ILE A 62 17.34 3.20 -8.30
N ALA A 63 16.52 2.14 -8.23
CA ALA A 63 16.46 1.11 -9.26
C ALA A 63 15.96 1.64 -10.61
N ASP A 64 15.06 2.64 -10.59
CA ASP A 64 14.47 3.24 -11.78
C ASP A 64 15.20 4.47 -12.29
N ALA A 65 16.20 4.98 -11.60
CA ALA A 65 16.84 6.27 -11.91
C ALA A 65 17.28 6.42 -13.36
N GLU A 66 17.81 5.36 -13.98
CA GLU A 66 18.24 5.38 -15.38
C GLU A 66 17.05 5.35 -16.35
N LEU A 67 16.05 4.49 -16.08
CA LEU A 67 14.83 4.39 -16.90
C LEU A 67 14.03 5.69 -16.84
N ASP A 68 13.83 6.23 -15.64
CA ASP A 68 13.10 7.48 -15.42
C ASP A 68 13.81 8.68 -16.09
N ARG A 69 15.14 8.70 -16.08
CA ARG A 69 15.92 9.72 -16.77
C ARG A 69 15.71 9.63 -18.29
N LYS A 70 15.73 8.43 -18.88
CA LYS A 70 15.47 8.20 -20.30
C LYS A 70 14.03 8.56 -20.67
N ALA A 71 13.08 8.29 -19.77
CA ALA A 71 11.66 8.61 -19.96
C ALA A 71 11.29 10.06 -19.66
N GLY A 72 12.25 10.89 -19.18
CA GLY A 72 11.98 12.28 -18.79
C GLY A 72 11.15 12.41 -17.50
N LYS A 73 11.03 11.37 -16.69
CA LYS A 73 10.27 11.37 -15.42
C LYS A 73 11.08 12.05 -14.31
N LEU A 74 11.12 13.39 -14.31
CA LEU A 74 11.91 14.19 -13.36
C LEU A 74 11.34 14.20 -11.92
N ARG A 75 10.22 13.52 -11.67
CA ARG A 75 9.68 13.35 -10.31
C ARG A 75 10.63 12.54 -9.43
N ASN A 76 11.33 11.55 -9.96
CA ASN A 76 12.37 10.78 -9.27
C ASN A 76 13.59 11.68 -9.02
N PRO A 77 13.94 12.02 -7.74
CA PRO A 77 15.02 12.96 -7.45
C PRO A 77 16.42 12.41 -7.76
N VAL A 78 16.57 11.09 -7.83
CA VAL A 78 17.82 10.43 -8.26
C VAL A 78 17.96 10.55 -9.80
N ALA A 79 16.87 10.38 -10.54
CA ALA A 79 16.85 10.52 -11.98
C ALA A 79 17.10 11.97 -12.42
N SER A 80 16.50 12.96 -11.73
CA SER A 80 16.71 14.40 -12.02
C SER A 80 18.10 14.91 -11.58
N GLY A 81 18.82 14.13 -10.74
CA GLY A 81 20.11 14.52 -10.18
C GLY A 81 20.00 15.51 -9.00
N ASP A 82 18.80 15.74 -8.46
CA ASP A 82 18.60 16.56 -7.26
C ASP A 82 19.06 15.87 -5.99
N LEU A 83 19.11 14.53 -6.00
CA LEU A 83 19.68 13.68 -4.96
C LEU A 83 20.74 12.77 -5.57
N SER A 84 21.94 12.72 -4.96
CA SER A 84 22.98 11.81 -5.42
C SER A 84 22.63 10.35 -5.09
N VAL A 85 23.07 9.41 -5.91
CA VAL A 85 22.91 7.96 -5.68
C VAL A 85 23.49 7.56 -4.32
N ALA A 86 24.65 8.12 -3.95
CA ALA A 86 25.28 7.84 -2.65
C ALA A 86 24.41 8.31 -1.47
N ALA A 87 23.79 9.50 -1.57
CA ALA A 87 22.87 9.99 -0.52
C ALA A 87 21.60 9.13 -0.44
N ALA A 88 21.07 8.66 -1.57
CA ALA A 88 19.93 7.75 -1.60
C ALA A 88 20.28 6.40 -0.94
N TRP A 89 21.44 5.82 -1.22
CA TRP A 89 21.92 4.60 -0.53
C TRP A 89 22.17 4.80 0.97
N ALA A 90 22.72 5.97 1.38
CA ALA A 90 22.86 6.29 2.81
C ALA A 90 21.48 6.33 3.50
N LEU A 91 20.47 6.89 2.85
CA LEU A 91 19.09 6.86 3.37
C LEU A 91 18.55 5.42 3.47
N VAL A 92 18.82 4.56 2.49
CA VAL A 92 18.47 3.13 2.53
C VAL A 92 19.07 2.46 3.78
N LEU A 93 20.35 2.69 4.08
CA LEU A 93 21.01 2.10 5.25
C LEU A 93 20.39 2.59 6.56
N ILE A 94 20.05 3.88 6.66
CA ILE A 94 19.36 4.45 7.83
C ILE A 94 17.97 3.78 8.00
N LEU A 95 17.22 3.64 6.93
CA LEU A 95 15.89 3.01 6.94
C LEU A 95 15.97 1.52 7.30
N LEU A 96 16.96 0.79 6.77
CA LEU A 96 17.20 -0.60 7.16
C LEU A 96 17.57 -0.73 8.64
N GLY A 97 18.39 0.18 9.17
CA GLY A 97 18.70 0.23 10.61
C GLY A 97 17.44 0.47 11.46
N GLY A 98 16.58 1.41 11.06
CA GLY A 98 15.31 1.67 11.73
C GLY A 98 14.33 0.49 11.62
N ALA A 99 14.25 -0.17 10.47
CA ALA A 99 13.45 -1.36 10.28
C ALA A 99 13.97 -2.54 11.14
N ALA A 100 15.28 -2.77 11.18
CA ALA A 100 15.89 -3.81 12.00
C ALA A 100 15.64 -3.59 13.49
N LEU A 101 15.76 -2.35 13.97
CA LEU A 101 15.43 -1.99 15.36
C LEU A 101 13.95 -2.26 15.66
N SER A 102 13.05 -1.85 14.76
CA SER A 102 11.61 -2.12 14.92
C SER A 102 11.32 -3.62 14.96
N ILE A 103 11.89 -4.40 14.02
CA ILE A 103 11.75 -5.87 13.97
C ILE A 103 12.26 -6.52 15.26
N TYR A 104 13.39 -6.07 15.80
CA TYR A 104 13.97 -6.60 17.03
C TYR A 104 13.00 -6.49 18.22
N LEU A 105 12.23 -5.41 18.30
CA LEU A 105 11.26 -5.14 19.36
C LEU A 105 9.92 -5.90 19.21
N LEU A 106 9.69 -6.57 18.07
CA LEU A 106 8.45 -7.29 17.78
C LEU A 106 8.49 -8.75 18.29
N SER A 107 7.32 -9.41 18.33
CA SER A 107 7.20 -10.85 18.60
C SER A 107 7.92 -11.68 17.51
N PHE A 108 8.22 -12.95 17.81
CA PHE A 108 8.91 -13.83 16.86
C PHE A 108 8.21 -13.92 15.51
N LEU A 109 6.87 -14.12 15.50
CA LEU A 109 6.09 -14.15 14.26
C LEU A 109 6.27 -12.83 13.48
N ASN A 110 6.11 -11.69 14.15
CA ASN A 110 6.20 -10.39 13.51
C ASN A 110 7.63 -10.05 13.05
N ARG A 111 8.66 -10.63 13.69
CA ARG A 111 10.06 -10.56 13.19
C ARG A 111 10.19 -11.24 11.82
N LEU A 112 9.68 -12.48 11.71
CA LEU A 112 9.71 -13.22 10.44
C LEU A 112 8.94 -12.49 9.34
N LEU A 113 7.75 -11.98 9.66
CA LEU A 113 6.92 -11.22 8.74
C LEU A 113 7.61 -9.90 8.33
N GLY A 114 8.24 -9.20 9.25
CA GLY A 114 8.99 -7.97 8.96
C GLY A 114 10.20 -8.22 8.05
N ILE A 115 10.95 -9.30 8.26
CA ILE A 115 12.04 -9.71 7.37
C ILE A 115 11.48 -10.01 5.95
N LEU A 116 10.36 -10.74 5.88
CA LEU A 116 9.71 -11.04 4.60
C LEU A 116 9.28 -9.77 3.87
N VAL A 117 8.75 -8.77 4.57
CA VAL A 117 8.39 -7.47 3.98
C VAL A 117 9.62 -6.79 3.36
N ILE A 118 10.74 -6.71 4.08
CA ILE A 118 11.96 -6.09 3.56
C ILE A 118 12.48 -6.84 2.33
N MET A 119 12.40 -8.18 2.32
CA MET A 119 12.77 -9.00 1.17
C MET A 119 11.85 -8.76 -0.04
N LEU A 120 10.53 -8.64 0.20
CA LEU A 120 9.56 -8.35 -0.86
C LEU A 120 9.79 -6.95 -1.46
N LEU A 121 9.96 -5.93 -0.63
CA LEU A 121 10.20 -4.55 -1.07
C LEU A 121 11.52 -4.43 -1.85
N GLY A 122 12.59 -5.05 -1.35
CA GLY A 122 13.88 -5.11 -2.05
C GLY A 122 13.80 -5.90 -3.37
N GLY A 123 13.20 -7.10 -3.34
CA GLY A 123 13.06 -7.98 -4.50
C GLY A 123 12.11 -7.42 -5.58
N TYR A 124 11.15 -6.58 -5.19
CA TYR A 124 10.26 -5.90 -6.12
C TYR A 124 11.02 -5.02 -7.12
N SER A 125 11.99 -4.24 -6.63
CA SER A 125 12.72 -3.26 -7.44
C SER A 125 14.11 -3.74 -7.86
N LEU A 126 14.81 -4.50 -6.98
CA LEU A 126 16.16 -5.03 -7.20
C LEU A 126 16.12 -6.54 -7.44
N GLY A 127 17.22 -7.12 -7.86
CA GLY A 127 17.40 -8.56 -8.02
C GLY A 127 16.33 -9.22 -8.90
N LEU A 128 15.25 -9.71 -8.29
CA LEU A 128 14.14 -10.35 -8.99
C LEU A 128 13.41 -9.41 -9.95
N ARG A 129 13.47 -8.09 -9.70
CA ARG A 129 12.74 -7.06 -10.47
C ARG A 129 11.28 -7.50 -10.70
N ALA A 130 10.59 -7.92 -9.63
CA ALA A 130 9.23 -8.43 -9.70
C ALA A 130 8.28 -7.46 -10.41
N LYS A 131 8.51 -6.14 -10.27
CA LYS A 131 7.76 -5.08 -10.98
C LYS A 131 7.82 -5.18 -12.51
N ALA A 132 8.82 -5.87 -13.07
CA ALA A 132 8.98 -6.09 -14.52
C ALA A 132 8.44 -7.45 -14.98
N ARG A 133 7.66 -8.16 -14.15
CA ARG A 133 7.12 -9.47 -14.42
C ARG A 133 5.62 -9.51 -14.22
N PRO A 134 4.82 -9.69 -15.29
CA PRO A 134 3.37 -9.75 -15.18
C PRO A 134 2.90 -10.76 -14.12
N GLY A 135 1.97 -10.36 -13.29
CA GLY A 135 1.46 -11.11 -12.15
C GLY A 135 2.30 -10.93 -10.88
N LEU A 136 3.64 -11.00 -10.98
CA LEU A 136 4.50 -10.82 -9.81
C LEU A 136 4.52 -9.36 -9.32
N ASP A 137 4.41 -8.37 -10.22
CA ASP A 137 4.31 -6.96 -9.87
C ASP A 137 3.15 -6.70 -8.90
N VAL A 138 1.95 -7.15 -9.24
CA VAL A 138 0.76 -6.95 -8.40
C VAL A 138 0.75 -7.83 -7.14
N VAL A 139 1.22 -9.08 -7.22
CA VAL A 139 1.24 -10.01 -6.08
C VAL A 139 2.27 -9.57 -5.04
N CYS A 140 3.49 -9.23 -5.45
CA CYS A 140 4.50 -8.72 -4.51
C CYS A 140 4.03 -7.44 -3.84
N HIS A 141 3.47 -6.48 -4.62
CA HIS A 141 2.93 -5.24 -4.07
C HIS A 141 1.81 -5.50 -3.05
N ALA A 142 0.90 -6.43 -3.33
CA ALA A 142 -0.18 -6.76 -2.44
C ALA A 142 0.29 -7.46 -1.16
N SER A 143 1.33 -8.29 -1.27
CA SER A 143 1.78 -9.13 -0.15
C SER A 143 2.29 -8.31 1.03
N TRP A 144 3.12 -7.29 0.82
CA TRP A 144 3.64 -6.52 1.97
C TRP A 144 2.55 -5.75 2.70
N ASN A 145 1.52 -5.22 1.99
CA ASN A 145 0.43 -4.51 2.66
C ASN A 145 -0.48 -5.47 3.45
N ALA A 146 -0.77 -6.65 2.91
CA ALA A 146 -1.47 -7.70 3.64
C ALA A 146 -0.68 -8.13 4.90
N ILE A 147 0.64 -8.27 4.79
CA ILE A 147 1.52 -8.60 5.92
C ILE A 147 1.48 -7.50 6.99
N TYR A 148 1.44 -6.22 6.62
CA TYR A 148 1.24 -5.14 7.61
C TYR A 148 -0.05 -5.32 8.40
N GLY A 149 -1.15 -5.71 7.75
CA GLY A 149 -2.41 -6.05 8.42
C GLY A 149 -2.26 -7.23 9.38
N VAL A 150 -1.63 -8.32 8.93
CA VAL A 150 -1.34 -9.49 9.78
C VAL A 150 -0.49 -9.10 10.98
N MET A 151 0.59 -8.33 10.79
CA MET A 151 1.46 -7.86 11.86
C MET A 151 0.69 -7.04 12.90
N ALA A 152 -0.12 -6.10 12.45
CA ALA A 152 -0.89 -5.23 13.33
C ALA A 152 -1.96 -6.01 14.12
N TYR A 153 -2.66 -6.94 13.48
CA TYR A 153 -3.65 -7.82 14.13
C TYR A 153 -2.98 -8.74 15.16
N SER A 154 -1.90 -9.40 14.78
CA SER A 154 -1.21 -10.41 15.60
C SER A 154 -0.48 -9.85 16.84
N VAL A 155 -0.38 -8.52 16.96
CA VAL A 155 0.10 -7.90 18.22
C VAL A 155 -0.86 -8.21 19.39
N TYR A 156 -2.16 -8.34 19.11
CA TYR A 156 -3.20 -8.44 20.12
C TYR A 156 -3.96 -9.75 20.10
N HIS A 157 -4.07 -10.40 18.94
CA HIS A 157 -4.89 -11.59 18.78
C HIS A 157 -4.22 -12.58 17.81
N PRO A 158 -4.26 -13.90 18.07
CA PRO A 158 -3.88 -14.90 17.07
C PRO A 158 -4.68 -14.69 15.79
N ILE A 159 -4.07 -14.98 14.64
CA ILE A 159 -4.75 -14.84 13.34
C ILE A 159 -5.91 -15.84 13.28
N ASP A 160 -7.09 -15.30 13.18
CA ASP A 160 -8.37 -15.98 13.00
C ASP A 160 -9.02 -15.57 11.66
N PHE A 161 -10.29 -15.96 11.48
CA PHE A 161 -11.06 -15.61 10.29
C PHE A 161 -11.16 -14.09 10.06
N VAL A 162 -11.30 -13.31 11.14
CA VAL A 162 -11.40 -11.83 11.05
C VAL A 162 -10.07 -11.24 10.61
N GLY A 163 -8.97 -11.61 11.28
CA GLY A 163 -7.63 -11.13 10.95
C GLY A 163 -7.19 -11.53 9.54
N ALA A 164 -7.47 -12.78 9.14
CA ALA A 164 -7.21 -13.26 7.79
C ALA A 164 -8.05 -12.53 6.76
N GLY A 165 -9.32 -12.28 7.05
CA GLY A 165 -10.23 -11.56 6.16
C GLY A 165 -9.84 -10.11 5.94
N PHE A 166 -9.49 -9.37 7.00
CA PHE A 166 -8.98 -7.99 6.85
C PHE A 166 -7.69 -7.94 6.06
N SER A 167 -6.75 -8.84 6.34
CA SER A 167 -5.49 -8.92 5.59
C SER A 167 -5.73 -9.32 4.13
N GLY A 168 -6.69 -10.20 3.86
CA GLY A 168 -7.14 -10.56 2.52
C GLY A 168 -7.76 -9.38 1.76
N MET A 169 -8.57 -8.54 2.44
CA MET A 169 -9.07 -7.30 1.84
C MET A 169 -7.93 -6.34 1.48
N LEU A 170 -6.95 -6.16 2.37
CA LEU A 170 -5.78 -5.34 2.10
C LEU A 170 -4.99 -5.88 0.91
N PHE A 171 -4.86 -7.20 0.79
CA PHE A 171 -4.23 -7.85 -0.37
C PHE A 171 -4.94 -7.49 -1.68
N LEU A 172 -6.27 -7.69 -1.74
CA LEU A 172 -7.07 -7.40 -2.93
C LEU A 172 -7.07 -5.92 -3.30
N LEU A 173 -7.20 -5.02 -2.31
CA LEU A 173 -7.12 -3.57 -2.51
C LEU A 173 -5.75 -3.13 -3.00
N SER A 174 -4.68 -3.80 -2.58
CA SER A 174 -3.32 -3.49 -3.03
C SER A 174 -3.05 -3.97 -4.45
N ILE A 175 -3.59 -5.15 -4.87
CA ILE A 175 -3.58 -5.55 -6.28
C ILE A 175 -4.29 -4.49 -7.12
N LEU A 176 -5.45 -4.05 -6.67
CA LEU A 176 -6.23 -3.02 -7.37
C LEU A 176 -5.44 -1.71 -7.47
N ALA A 177 -4.84 -1.24 -6.38
CA ALA A 177 -4.03 -0.03 -6.35
C ALA A 177 -2.85 -0.11 -7.34
N GLU A 178 -2.16 -1.26 -7.42
CA GLU A 178 -1.05 -1.45 -8.34
C GLU A 178 -1.52 -1.51 -9.81
N LEU A 179 -2.67 -2.13 -10.10
CA LEU A 179 -3.27 -2.09 -11.43
C LEU A 179 -3.63 -0.65 -11.83
N VAL A 180 -4.24 0.12 -10.93
CA VAL A 180 -4.59 1.53 -11.17
C VAL A 180 -3.34 2.37 -11.42
N ASN A 181 -2.27 2.15 -10.66
CA ASN A 181 -0.98 2.78 -10.86
C ASN A 181 -0.37 2.43 -12.24
N GLY A 182 -0.38 1.14 -12.58
CA GLY A 182 0.09 0.66 -13.89
C GLY A 182 -0.73 1.19 -15.08
N ILE A 183 -2.05 1.45 -14.90
CA ILE A 183 -2.90 2.06 -15.94
C ILE A 183 -2.44 3.49 -16.21
N ARG A 184 -2.15 4.28 -15.16
CA ARG A 184 -1.61 5.64 -15.28
C ARG A 184 -0.29 5.65 -16.04
N ASP A 185 0.59 4.69 -15.73
CA ASP A 185 1.95 4.65 -16.25
C ASP A 185 2.08 3.83 -17.55
N HIS A 186 0.99 3.21 -18.03
CA HIS A 186 0.98 2.28 -19.16
C HIS A 186 1.68 2.81 -20.42
N ASP A 187 1.40 4.07 -20.82
CA ASP A 187 1.92 4.60 -22.08
C ASP A 187 3.42 4.93 -21.99
N SER A 188 3.89 5.33 -20.80
CA SER A 188 5.30 5.57 -20.55
C SER A 188 6.10 4.26 -20.37
N ASP A 189 5.43 3.18 -19.92
CA ASP A 189 6.08 1.91 -19.65
C ASP A 189 6.06 0.97 -20.87
N ARG A 190 5.15 1.24 -21.82
CA ARG A 190 5.00 0.43 -23.02
C ARG A 190 6.29 0.40 -23.84
N GLY A 191 6.83 -0.80 -24.04
CA GLY A 191 8.10 -1.02 -24.75
C GLY A 191 9.35 -0.87 -23.88
N MET A 192 9.24 -0.40 -22.62
CA MET A 192 10.37 -0.28 -21.70
C MET A 192 10.35 -1.34 -20.60
N ILE A 193 9.16 -1.66 -20.06
CA ILE A 193 8.99 -2.59 -18.96
C ILE A 193 7.74 -3.43 -19.18
N ARG A 194 7.79 -4.72 -18.83
CA ARG A 194 6.66 -5.64 -18.97
C ARG A 194 5.96 -5.83 -17.62
N THR A 195 4.95 -5.01 -17.36
CA THR A 195 4.09 -5.08 -16.16
C THR A 195 2.81 -5.86 -16.46
N THR A 196 2.02 -6.19 -15.42
CA THR A 196 0.70 -6.82 -15.59
C THR A 196 -0.20 -5.95 -16.49
N VAL A 197 -0.18 -4.63 -16.33
CA VAL A 197 -1.03 -3.74 -17.12
C VAL A 197 -0.53 -3.61 -18.57
N THR A 198 0.78 -3.54 -18.80
CA THR A 198 1.30 -3.52 -20.18
C THR A 198 1.04 -4.84 -20.91
N TRP A 199 0.91 -5.96 -20.18
CA TRP A 199 0.55 -7.27 -20.71
C TRP A 199 -0.95 -7.42 -21.00
N LEU A 200 -1.82 -7.01 -20.06
CA LEU A 200 -3.28 -7.12 -20.18
C LEU A 200 -3.88 -6.05 -21.10
N GLY A 201 -3.27 -4.86 -21.13
CA GLY A 201 -3.83 -3.64 -21.66
C GLY A 201 -4.81 -2.96 -20.70
N LYS A 202 -4.93 -1.61 -20.80
CA LYS A 202 -5.70 -0.76 -19.90
C LYS A 202 -7.14 -1.24 -19.68
N LYS A 203 -7.88 -1.53 -20.77
CA LYS A 203 -9.29 -1.93 -20.69
C LYS A 203 -9.54 -3.22 -19.91
N ARG A 204 -8.65 -4.23 -20.08
CA ARG A 204 -8.76 -5.49 -19.31
C ARG A 204 -8.38 -5.27 -17.87
N ALA A 205 -7.31 -4.51 -17.61
CA ALA A 205 -6.89 -4.16 -16.24
C ALA A 205 -8.01 -3.46 -15.47
N LEU A 206 -8.70 -2.48 -16.07
CA LEU A 206 -9.85 -1.81 -15.45
C LEU A 206 -11.01 -2.77 -15.15
N LYS A 207 -11.30 -3.74 -16.04
CA LYS A 207 -12.30 -4.78 -15.75
C LYS A 207 -11.90 -5.65 -14.56
N VAL A 208 -10.63 -6.03 -14.47
CA VAL A 208 -10.08 -6.77 -13.31
C VAL A 208 -10.26 -5.95 -12.03
N CYS A 209 -10.02 -4.63 -12.06
CA CYS A 209 -10.25 -3.77 -10.92
C CYS A 209 -11.70 -3.81 -10.41
N VAL A 210 -12.69 -3.84 -11.31
CA VAL A 210 -14.12 -3.96 -10.93
C VAL A 210 -14.39 -5.31 -10.25
N VAL A 211 -13.84 -6.39 -10.79
CA VAL A 211 -13.98 -7.74 -10.17
C VAL A 211 -13.33 -7.78 -8.79
N LEU A 212 -12.15 -7.20 -8.63
CA LEU A 212 -11.46 -7.13 -7.33
C LEU A 212 -12.28 -6.34 -6.31
N LEU A 213 -12.89 -5.21 -6.68
CA LEU A 213 -13.78 -4.46 -5.79
C LEU A 213 -15.00 -5.29 -5.35
N PHE A 214 -15.58 -6.07 -6.25
CA PHE A 214 -16.66 -6.98 -5.90
C PHE A 214 -16.20 -8.04 -4.90
N LEU A 215 -15.01 -8.64 -5.11
CA LEU A 215 -14.44 -9.62 -4.17
C LEU A 215 -14.14 -8.99 -2.81
N VAL A 216 -13.63 -7.75 -2.77
CA VAL A 216 -13.45 -7.00 -1.51
C VAL A 216 -14.78 -6.81 -0.79
N LEU A 217 -15.85 -6.45 -1.51
CA LEU A 217 -17.19 -6.31 -0.94
C LEU A 217 -17.70 -7.63 -0.35
N VAL A 218 -17.59 -8.72 -1.09
CA VAL A 218 -18.02 -10.05 -0.62
C VAL A 218 -17.24 -10.44 0.64
N LEU A 219 -15.92 -10.26 0.63
CA LEU A 219 -15.08 -10.58 1.78
C LEU A 219 -15.40 -9.68 2.99
N PHE A 220 -15.63 -8.37 2.77
CA PHE A 220 -16.04 -7.44 3.83
C PHE A 220 -17.37 -7.87 4.48
N VAL A 221 -18.39 -8.15 3.68
CA VAL A 221 -19.69 -8.63 4.18
C VAL A 221 -19.51 -9.95 4.96
N SER A 222 -18.73 -10.89 4.43
CA SER A 222 -18.46 -12.17 5.09
C SER A 222 -17.77 -11.97 6.44
N VAL A 223 -16.76 -11.09 6.51
CA VAL A 223 -16.03 -10.80 7.76
C VAL A 223 -16.94 -10.14 8.80
N VAL A 224 -17.81 -9.22 8.38
CA VAL A 224 -18.75 -8.59 9.31
C VAL A 224 -19.77 -9.61 9.84
N LEU A 225 -20.38 -10.41 8.98
CA LEU A 225 -21.44 -11.36 9.37
C LEU A 225 -20.90 -12.56 10.15
N VAL A 226 -19.85 -13.21 9.64
CA VAL A 226 -19.28 -14.43 10.22
C VAL A 226 -18.32 -14.10 11.39
N GLY A 227 -17.61 -12.98 11.28
CA GLY A 227 -16.66 -12.53 12.31
C GLY A 227 -17.31 -11.87 13.53
N GLY A 228 -18.64 -11.69 13.54
CA GLY A 228 -19.36 -11.11 14.67
C GLY A 228 -19.06 -9.62 14.88
N LEU A 229 -18.67 -8.90 13.83
CA LEU A 229 -18.45 -7.46 13.91
C LEU A 229 -19.78 -6.70 13.94
N PRO A 230 -19.80 -5.45 14.43
CA PRO A 230 -21.02 -4.66 14.46
C PRO A 230 -21.68 -4.54 13.08
N TRP A 231 -22.92 -5.01 12.94
CA TRP A 231 -23.65 -5.03 11.67
C TRP A 231 -23.79 -3.63 11.03
N VAL A 232 -23.74 -2.56 11.83
CA VAL A 232 -23.75 -1.16 11.35
C VAL A 232 -22.64 -0.88 10.32
N LEU A 233 -21.53 -1.65 10.36
CA LEU A 233 -20.46 -1.53 9.38
C LEU A 233 -20.93 -1.89 7.97
N LEU A 234 -21.98 -2.72 7.83
CA LEU A 234 -22.56 -3.05 6.52
C LEU A 234 -23.20 -1.83 5.82
N LEU A 235 -23.54 -0.78 6.57
CA LEU A 235 -24.03 0.48 5.97
C LEU A 235 -22.98 1.16 5.08
N PHE A 236 -21.70 0.77 5.23
CA PHE A 236 -20.62 1.25 4.35
C PHE A 236 -20.47 0.42 3.06
N SER A 237 -21.18 -0.70 2.92
CA SER A 237 -21.12 -1.49 1.68
C SER A 237 -21.41 -0.67 0.41
N PRO A 238 -22.36 0.29 0.39
CA PRO A 238 -22.57 1.13 -0.76
C PRO A 238 -21.41 2.07 -1.10
N SER A 239 -20.50 2.35 -0.13
CA SER A 239 -19.35 3.22 -0.37
C SER A 239 -18.38 2.65 -1.42
N ILE A 240 -18.46 1.35 -1.75
CA ILE A 240 -17.72 0.74 -2.84
C ILE A 240 -18.01 1.44 -4.19
N ILE A 241 -19.20 2.01 -4.36
CA ILE A 241 -19.59 2.78 -5.53
C ILE A 241 -18.65 3.97 -5.73
N PHE A 242 -18.19 4.61 -4.64
CA PHE A 242 -17.21 5.70 -4.71
C PHE A 242 -15.85 5.25 -5.23
N LEU A 243 -15.49 3.97 -5.04
CA LEU A 243 -14.26 3.38 -5.58
C LEU A 243 -14.46 2.88 -7.01
N VAL A 244 -15.65 2.38 -7.35
CA VAL A 244 -15.97 1.90 -8.71
C VAL A 244 -16.10 3.07 -9.70
N THR A 245 -16.68 4.20 -9.27
CA THR A 245 -16.98 5.34 -10.16
C THR A 245 -15.77 5.88 -10.92
N PRO A 246 -14.58 6.15 -10.30
CA PRO A 246 -13.42 6.61 -11.06
C PRO A 246 -12.93 5.57 -12.06
N ILE A 247 -13.01 4.26 -11.72
CA ILE A 247 -12.61 3.17 -12.61
C ILE A 247 -13.53 3.09 -13.83
N THR A 248 -14.84 3.16 -13.61
CA THR A 248 -15.83 3.14 -14.72
C THR A 248 -15.75 4.41 -15.57
N ASN A 249 -15.44 5.56 -14.99
CA ASN A 249 -15.20 6.79 -15.73
C ASN A 249 -13.94 6.70 -16.60
N ALA A 250 -12.86 6.09 -16.10
CA ALA A 250 -11.64 5.85 -16.87
C ALA A 250 -11.89 4.84 -18.02
N LEU A 251 -12.80 3.86 -17.84
CA LEU A 251 -13.24 2.96 -18.91
C LEU A 251 -13.98 3.67 -20.06
N ARG A 252 -14.70 4.76 -19.73
CA ARG A 252 -15.50 5.53 -20.69
C ARG A 252 -14.74 6.69 -21.32
N TYR A 253 -13.83 7.32 -20.55
CA TYR A 253 -13.18 8.57 -20.90
C TYR A 253 -11.66 8.46 -20.65
N GLU A 254 -10.88 8.22 -21.69
CA GLU A 254 -9.42 8.01 -21.60
C GLU A 254 -8.65 9.19 -20.94
N GLN A 255 -9.19 10.41 -21.00
CA GLN A 255 -8.56 11.62 -20.43
C GLN A 255 -8.48 11.66 -18.89
N LYS A 256 -9.17 10.76 -18.17
CA LYS A 256 -9.22 10.75 -16.70
C LYS A 256 -8.29 9.73 -16.04
N GLU A 257 -7.44 9.07 -16.81
CA GLU A 257 -6.56 8.02 -16.27
C GLU A 257 -5.50 8.57 -15.32
N GLN A 258 -4.99 9.79 -15.56
CA GLN A 258 -3.94 10.40 -14.73
C GLN A 258 -4.40 10.70 -13.29
N ASP A 259 -5.68 11.05 -13.11
CA ASP A 259 -6.28 11.36 -11.81
C ASP A 259 -6.80 10.12 -11.08
N LEU A 260 -6.75 8.95 -11.72
CA LEU A 260 -7.36 7.73 -11.19
C LEU A 260 -6.71 7.30 -9.87
N MET A 261 -5.39 7.26 -9.82
CA MET A 261 -4.66 6.80 -8.62
C MET A 261 -4.83 7.74 -7.41
N PRO A 262 -4.60 9.07 -7.51
CA PRO A 262 -4.85 9.97 -6.40
C PRO A 262 -6.31 9.93 -5.91
N THR A 263 -7.26 9.86 -6.85
CA THR A 263 -8.69 9.78 -6.51
C THR A 263 -9.01 8.48 -5.76
N PHE A 264 -8.46 7.36 -6.22
CA PHE A 264 -8.69 6.06 -5.60
C PHE A 264 -8.11 6.00 -4.18
N VAL A 265 -6.85 6.43 -3.98
CA VAL A 265 -6.19 6.45 -2.67
C VAL A 265 -6.92 7.37 -1.70
N ASN A 266 -7.26 8.60 -2.11
CA ASN A 266 -7.96 9.55 -1.25
C ASN A 266 -9.34 9.03 -0.82
N ARG A 267 -10.14 8.49 -1.76
CA ARG A 267 -11.46 7.92 -1.44
C ARG A 267 -11.34 6.69 -0.55
N GLY A 268 -10.39 5.80 -0.83
CA GLY A 268 -10.14 4.62 0.00
C GLY A 268 -9.74 4.98 1.43
N THR A 269 -8.86 5.98 1.59
CA THR A 269 -8.46 6.48 2.91
C THR A 269 -9.64 7.08 3.68
N ILE A 270 -10.48 7.89 3.04
CA ILE A 270 -11.68 8.46 3.66
C ILE A 270 -12.65 7.36 4.11
N ILE A 271 -12.94 6.39 3.26
CA ILE A 271 -13.81 5.26 3.60
C ILE A 271 -13.23 4.46 4.77
N GLY A 272 -11.93 4.17 4.74
CA GLY A 272 -11.24 3.46 5.81
C GLY A 272 -11.30 4.19 7.14
N LEU A 273 -11.10 5.51 7.15
CA LEU A 273 -11.23 6.35 8.34
C LEU A 273 -12.66 6.37 8.87
N LEU A 274 -13.67 6.52 8.01
CA LEU A 274 -15.07 6.51 8.41
C LEU A 274 -15.48 5.16 9.01
N LEU A 275 -15.05 4.04 8.41
CA LEU A 275 -15.26 2.69 8.95
C LEU A 275 -14.61 2.54 10.33
N LEU A 276 -13.37 3.00 10.48
CA LEU A 276 -12.65 2.95 11.76
C LEU A 276 -13.36 3.77 12.83
N VAL A 277 -13.72 5.02 12.53
CA VAL A 277 -14.44 5.91 13.46
C VAL A 277 -15.77 5.30 13.87
N THR A 278 -16.54 4.75 12.92
CA THR A 278 -17.82 4.09 13.22
C THR A 278 -17.62 2.86 14.12
N TYR A 279 -16.63 2.03 13.81
CA TYR A 279 -16.29 0.86 14.62
C TYR A 279 -15.95 1.28 16.07
N LEU A 280 -15.10 2.29 16.24
CA LEU A 280 -14.71 2.81 17.54
C LEU A 280 -15.91 3.40 18.32
N ALA A 281 -16.76 4.18 17.64
CA ALA A 281 -17.96 4.73 18.26
C ALA A 281 -18.89 3.65 18.81
N VAL A 282 -19.11 2.57 18.04
CA VAL A 282 -19.93 1.44 18.50
C VAL A 282 -19.29 0.72 19.69
N LYS A 283 -17.96 0.53 19.66
CA LYS A 283 -17.24 -0.13 20.78
C LYS A 283 -17.31 0.72 22.05
N ILE A 284 -17.15 2.04 21.96
CA ILE A 284 -17.27 2.95 23.11
C ILE A 284 -18.70 2.95 23.66
N ALA A 285 -19.72 3.02 22.78
CA ALA A 285 -21.12 3.01 23.21
C ALA A 285 -21.54 1.66 23.84
N GLY A 286 -20.92 0.55 23.46
CA GLY A 286 -21.22 -0.77 23.99
C GLY A 286 -20.46 -1.12 25.29
N THR A 287 -19.52 -0.27 25.73
CA THR A 287 -18.75 -0.45 26.97
C THR A 287 -19.27 0.40 28.14
N GLY A 288 -20.28 1.23 27.90
CA GLY A 288 -21.05 1.96 28.92
C GLY A 288 -22.34 1.24 29.25
#